data_04d6b24b05effbaafccea81a83d8b056
#
_entry.id   04d6b24b05effbaafccea81a83d8b056
#
_cell.length_a   1.000
_cell.length_b   1.000
_cell.length_c   1.000
_cell.angle_alpha   90.00
_cell.angle_beta   90.00
_cell.angle_gamma   90.00
#
_symmetry.space_group_name_H-M   'P 1'
#
loop_
_entity.id
_entity.type
_entity.pdbx_description
1 polymer ?
#
loop_
_entity_poly.entity_id
_entity_poly.type
_entity_poly.pdbx_seq_one_letter_code
_entity_poly.pdbx_strand_id
1 'polypeptide(L)'
;MEEYKEKAKEIMVIGHKNPDTDSICSAICYADLKNKITGTDNYVPKRAGHLNEETHFVLNRFGVEAPEYIKDVRPQVMNIEIRHTEGIDREISVRNAWKLMDSLNVVTLPITEGRKLTGLVSIDDIAKSYFETFDNRVLSNAKTSFANIVETLGGRVITGDESEIFDKGKMLIAAANPDMMESMIDEGDIVILGNRYESQLCAIEMEAKCLIICEGAKVSNTIAKIAKSHNCIIIETDYDTYTVARLMNQAIPVGFFMTPRDRIVCFKTTDYVEDIQEIMTKKRFRDFPIEDENGNYVGTISRRNLLRSGRKKVILVDHNEKNQAVNGIEDTEILEIIDHHRLGPIQTITPVFFRNQPLGCTGTIIYKMYQETGISIEPVIAGLMCSAIISDTLIFKSPTCTPDDIEAAMELADIAGIDPEVYGRQMFGAGSNLDEKTDREIFYQDFKKFAINDVTVGVGQVNAMGPEDIEKIKAKEVPFIDTVTGDGGLDVVYFLMTDISTECSYVLCSGKNADTIMSQAFGVDKQQDTYILKNV
;
A
#
# COMPACT_ATOMS: atom_id res chain seq x y z
N MET A 1 -11.86 5.54 -6.89
CA MET A 1 -11.72 6.76 -6.06
C MET A 1 -12.57 6.73 -4.79
N GLU A 2 -13.81 6.27 -4.83
CA GLU A 2 -14.63 6.09 -3.61
C GLU A 2 -14.04 5.01 -2.69
N GLU A 3 -13.61 3.89 -3.24
CA GLU A 3 -12.95 2.80 -2.51
C GLU A 3 -11.68 3.25 -1.74
N TYR A 4 -10.90 4.20 -2.29
CA TYR A 4 -9.73 4.78 -1.60
C TYR A 4 -10.12 5.75 -0.47
N LYS A 5 -11.26 6.43 -0.58
CA LYS A 5 -11.78 7.33 0.46
C LYS A 5 -12.44 6.56 1.62
N GLU A 6 -13.01 5.39 1.36
CA GLU A 6 -13.56 4.50 2.39
C GLU A 6 -12.43 3.86 3.20
N LYS A 7 -11.39 3.33 2.57
CA LYS A 7 -10.21 2.79 3.27
C LYS A 7 -9.49 3.82 4.15
N ALA A 8 -9.60 5.11 3.85
CA ALA A 8 -9.02 6.20 4.67
C ALA A 8 -9.78 6.44 5.99
N LYS A 9 -10.98 5.88 6.17
CA LYS A 9 -11.79 6.00 7.39
C LYS A 9 -11.75 4.73 8.25
N GLU A 10 -11.13 3.67 7.78
CA GLU A 10 -11.06 2.38 8.44
C GLU A 10 -10.25 2.49 9.75
N ILE A 11 -10.81 1.96 10.83
CA ILE A 11 -10.16 1.77 12.12
C ILE A 11 -9.96 0.27 12.29
N MET A 12 -8.72 -0.18 12.25
CA MET A 12 -8.40 -1.60 12.34
C MET A 12 -8.42 -2.07 13.78
N VAL A 13 -9.17 -3.13 14.08
CA VAL A 13 -9.15 -3.83 15.36
C VAL A 13 -8.31 -5.08 15.20
N ILE A 14 -7.16 -5.15 15.89
CA ILE A 14 -6.13 -6.17 15.62
C ILE A 14 -5.67 -6.80 16.93
N GLY A 15 -5.66 -8.14 16.96
CA GLY A 15 -5.01 -8.93 17.99
C GLY A 15 -3.51 -9.10 17.75
N HIS A 16 -2.85 -9.93 18.56
CA HIS A 16 -1.42 -10.15 18.47
C HIS A 16 -1.00 -10.93 17.20
N LYS A 17 0.30 -10.87 16.85
CA LYS A 17 0.84 -11.43 15.59
C LYS A 17 0.88 -12.95 15.50
N ASN A 18 0.75 -13.67 16.61
CA ASN A 18 0.57 -15.12 16.65
C ASN A 18 -0.84 -15.43 17.17
N PRO A 19 -1.89 -15.10 16.41
CA PRO A 19 -3.24 -15.03 16.93
C PRO A 19 -3.76 -16.42 17.34
N ASP A 20 -4.30 -16.47 18.53
CA ASP A 20 -5.10 -17.58 19.05
C ASP A 20 -6.59 -17.28 18.91
N THR A 21 -7.42 -18.08 19.56
CA THR A 21 -8.87 -17.95 19.47
C THR A 21 -9.38 -16.67 20.15
N ASP A 22 -8.81 -16.27 21.33
CA ASP A 22 -9.19 -15.01 21.97
C ASP A 22 -8.83 -13.81 21.10
N SER A 23 -7.61 -13.76 20.61
CA SER A 23 -7.10 -12.68 19.77
C SER A 23 -8.01 -12.39 18.56
N ILE A 24 -8.45 -13.43 17.86
CA ILE A 24 -9.31 -13.30 16.67
C ILE A 24 -10.76 -12.98 17.04
N CYS A 25 -11.34 -13.72 17.99
CA CYS A 25 -12.71 -13.51 18.41
C CYS A 25 -12.90 -12.13 19.06
N SER A 26 -11.95 -11.70 19.88
CA SER A 26 -11.95 -10.39 20.51
C SER A 26 -11.85 -9.26 19.48
N ALA A 27 -11.04 -9.42 18.41
CA ALA A 27 -11.00 -8.43 17.34
C ALA A 27 -12.34 -8.29 16.63
N ILE A 28 -13.01 -9.39 16.32
CA ILE A 28 -14.32 -9.40 15.67
C ILE A 28 -15.39 -8.78 16.57
N CYS A 29 -15.47 -9.25 17.81
CA CYS A 29 -16.51 -8.84 18.76
C CYS A 29 -16.35 -7.38 19.19
N TYR A 30 -15.12 -6.89 19.34
CA TYR A 30 -14.90 -5.49 19.67
C TYR A 30 -15.20 -4.56 18.50
N ALA A 31 -14.89 -4.96 17.26
CA ALA A 31 -15.27 -4.23 16.06
C ALA A 31 -16.80 -4.12 15.95
N ASP A 32 -17.55 -5.22 16.19
CA ASP A 32 -19.01 -5.22 16.22
C ASP A 32 -19.57 -4.24 17.29
N LEU A 33 -19.05 -4.31 18.50
CA LEU A 33 -19.44 -3.40 19.58
C LEU A 33 -19.24 -1.94 19.19
N LYS A 34 -18.07 -1.59 18.67
CA LYS A 34 -17.73 -0.21 18.28
C LYS A 34 -18.60 0.28 17.12
N ASN A 35 -18.86 -0.56 16.13
CA ASN A 35 -19.76 -0.22 15.03
C ASN A 35 -21.19 0.04 15.52
N LYS A 36 -21.70 -0.78 16.43
CA LYS A 36 -23.02 -0.58 17.04
C LYS A 36 -23.11 0.69 17.91
N ILE A 37 -22.06 1.00 18.69
CA ILE A 37 -21.98 2.23 19.49
C ILE A 37 -21.99 3.47 18.61
N THR A 38 -21.22 3.46 17.52
CA THR A 38 -21.01 4.64 16.68
C THR A 38 -22.01 4.76 15.53
N GLY A 39 -22.78 3.70 15.26
CA GLY A 39 -23.69 3.64 14.11
C GLY A 39 -22.96 3.68 12.77
N THR A 40 -21.76 3.10 12.70
CA THR A 40 -20.90 3.06 11.51
C THR A 40 -20.37 1.65 11.24
N ASP A 41 -19.78 1.43 10.06
CA ASP A 41 -19.08 0.18 9.73
C ASP A 41 -17.56 0.42 9.57
N ASN A 42 -17.04 1.45 10.26
CA ASN A 42 -15.64 1.86 10.11
C ASN A 42 -14.65 1.00 10.90
N TYR A 43 -15.11 0.28 11.91
CA TYR A 43 -14.26 -0.59 12.72
C TYR A 43 -14.21 -1.98 12.09
N VAL A 44 -13.02 -2.35 11.59
CA VAL A 44 -12.84 -3.56 10.79
C VAL A 44 -11.84 -4.49 11.49
N PRO A 45 -12.25 -5.75 11.79
CA PRO A 45 -11.33 -6.71 12.38
C PRO A 45 -10.26 -7.13 11.36
N LYS A 46 -9.02 -7.18 11.81
CA LYS A 46 -7.87 -7.67 11.02
C LYS A 46 -7.10 -8.70 11.84
N ARG A 47 -6.30 -9.53 11.17
CA ARG A 47 -5.38 -10.46 11.82
C ARG A 47 -3.94 -10.21 11.40
N ALA A 48 -3.01 -10.31 12.34
CA ALA A 48 -1.59 -10.08 12.10
C ALA A 48 -0.80 -11.39 11.86
N GLY A 49 -1.47 -12.55 11.88
CA GLY A 49 -0.87 -13.87 11.70
C GLY A 49 -1.80 -14.89 11.07
N HIS A 50 -1.32 -16.13 10.99
CA HIS A 50 -2.10 -17.27 10.51
C HIS A 50 -3.03 -17.76 11.61
N LEU A 51 -4.22 -18.22 11.22
CA LEU A 51 -5.15 -18.85 12.13
C LEU A 51 -4.67 -20.26 12.49
N ASN A 52 -4.91 -20.66 13.73
CA ASN A 52 -4.76 -22.06 14.15
C ASN A 52 -6.07 -22.85 13.86
N GLU A 53 -6.00 -24.17 13.96
CA GLU A 53 -7.11 -25.06 13.63
C GLU A 53 -8.32 -24.84 14.56
N GLU A 54 -8.07 -24.55 15.83
CA GLU A 54 -9.10 -24.23 16.83
C GLU A 54 -9.90 -23.00 16.40
N THR A 55 -9.21 -21.93 16.04
CA THR A 55 -9.85 -20.69 15.56
C THR A 55 -10.62 -20.93 14.25
N HIS A 56 -10.06 -21.74 13.33
CA HIS A 56 -10.78 -22.15 12.11
C HIS A 56 -12.07 -22.90 12.43
N PHE A 57 -12.04 -23.83 13.39
CA PHE A 57 -13.25 -24.53 13.84
C PHE A 57 -14.29 -23.55 14.37
N VAL A 58 -13.89 -22.60 15.23
CA VAL A 58 -14.78 -21.59 15.82
C VAL A 58 -15.45 -20.75 14.74
N LEU A 59 -14.66 -20.17 13.84
CA LEU A 59 -15.18 -19.33 12.77
C LEU A 59 -16.15 -20.10 11.85
N ASN A 60 -15.82 -21.31 11.47
CA ASN A 60 -16.68 -22.17 10.67
C ASN A 60 -17.98 -22.55 11.40
N ARG A 61 -17.90 -22.84 12.69
CA ARG A 61 -19.06 -23.20 13.53
C ARG A 61 -20.12 -22.11 13.57
N PHE A 62 -19.68 -20.85 13.62
CA PHE A 62 -20.58 -19.69 13.69
C PHE A 62 -20.80 -19.01 12.33
N GLY A 63 -20.23 -19.53 11.24
CA GLY A 63 -20.40 -19.00 9.89
C GLY A 63 -19.79 -17.62 9.69
N VAL A 64 -18.67 -17.33 10.37
CA VAL A 64 -17.97 -16.05 10.30
C VAL A 64 -16.75 -16.17 9.41
N GLU A 65 -16.58 -15.23 8.49
CA GLU A 65 -15.38 -15.17 7.65
C GLU A 65 -14.15 -14.74 8.47
N ALA A 66 -13.00 -15.33 8.12
CA ALA A 66 -11.74 -14.98 8.77
C ALA A 66 -11.38 -13.51 8.50
N PRO A 67 -10.95 -12.73 9.52
CA PRO A 67 -10.48 -11.37 9.30
C PRO A 67 -9.36 -11.30 8.26
N GLU A 68 -9.33 -10.23 7.48
CA GLU A 68 -8.29 -10.01 6.47
C GLU A 68 -6.90 -9.99 7.12
N TYR A 69 -5.95 -10.70 6.50
CA TYR A 69 -4.56 -10.71 6.96
C TYR A 69 -3.85 -9.40 6.61
N ILE A 70 -3.23 -8.78 7.61
CA ILE A 70 -2.39 -7.60 7.43
C ILE A 70 -1.00 -7.86 7.99
N LYS A 71 0.02 -7.75 7.13
CA LYS A 71 1.41 -7.98 7.51
C LYS A 71 2.06 -6.75 8.15
N ASP A 72 1.64 -5.56 7.74
CA ASP A 72 2.28 -4.29 8.08
C ASP A 72 1.25 -3.15 8.05
N VAL A 73 1.21 -2.37 9.11
CA VAL A 73 0.25 -1.25 9.25
C VAL A 73 0.85 0.11 8.95
N ARG A 74 2.13 0.20 8.53
CA ARG A 74 2.73 1.46 8.12
C ARG A 74 1.90 2.15 7.04
N PRO A 75 1.83 3.50 7.03
CA PRO A 75 1.12 4.23 5.99
C PRO A 75 1.75 4.00 4.62
N GLN A 76 0.90 3.77 3.63
CA GLN A 76 1.27 3.62 2.23
C GLN A 76 0.90 4.88 1.44
N VAL A 77 1.45 5.03 0.23
CA VAL A 77 1.16 6.17 -0.66
C VAL A 77 -0.34 6.34 -0.89
N MET A 78 -1.12 5.25 -0.96
CA MET A 78 -2.57 5.34 -1.08
C MET A 78 -3.27 6.02 0.12
N ASN A 79 -2.62 6.09 1.27
CA ASN A 79 -3.17 6.69 2.49
C ASN A 79 -2.87 8.19 2.61
N ILE A 80 -2.10 8.78 1.68
CA ILE A 80 -1.79 10.20 1.65
C ILE A 80 -2.55 10.90 0.51
N GLU A 81 -2.61 12.24 0.60
CA GLU A 81 -3.25 13.05 -0.44
C GLU A 81 -2.44 12.99 -1.74
N ILE A 82 -2.99 12.34 -2.76
CA ILE A 82 -2.43 12.31 -4.12
C ILE A 82 -3.10 13.43 -4.94
N ARG A 83 -2.29 14.29 -5.58
CA ARG A 83 -2.80 15.29 -6.53
C ARG A 83 -3.15 14.60 -7.84
N HIS A 84 -4.41 14.60 -8.19
CA HIS A 84 -4.90 14.06 -9.45
C HIS A 84 -4.80 15.15 -10.53
N THR A 85 -3.79 15.03 -11.39
CA THR A 85 -3.63 15.85 -12.59
C THR A 85 -3.78 14.93 -13.79
N GLU A 86 -4.68 15.28 -14.71
CA GLU A 86 -4.85 14.47 -15.93
C GLU A 86 -3.59 14.48 -16.78
N GLY A 87 -3.31 13.36 -17.42
CA GLY A 87 -2.20 13.24 -18.37
C GLY A 87 -2.50 13.99 -19.65
N ILE A 88 -1.47 14.64 -20.19
CA ILE A 88 -1.53 15.35 -21.47
C ILE A 88 -0.91 14.53 -22.58
N ASP A 89 -1.32 14.84 -23.82
CA ASP A 89 -0.70 14.31 -25.03
C ASP A 89 0.67 14.97 -25.23
N ARG A 90 1.66 14.20 -25.65
CA ARG A 90 3.01 14.66 -25.97
C ARG A 90 3.07 15.63 -27.13
N GLU A 91 2.08 15.61 -28.03
CA GLU A 91 2.03 16.42 -29.25
C GLU A 91 1.46 17.83 -29.03
N ILE A 92 0.91 18.15 -27.84
CA ILE A 92 0.46 19.52 -27.56
C ILE A 92 1.64 20.49 -27.57
N SER A 93 1.38 21.74 -27.97
CA SER A 93 2.41 22.78 -28.01
C SER A 93 2.89 23.17 -26.61
N VAL A 94 4.16 23.61 -26.51
CA VAL A 94 4.72 24.21 -25.27
C VAL A 94 3.82 25.34 -24.78
N ARG A 95 3.23 26.13 -25.69
CA ARG A 95 2.28 27.21 -25.35
C ARG A 95 1.06 26.69 -24.59
N ASN A 96 0.46 25.61 -25.08
CA ASN A 96 -0.72 25.03 -24.45
C ASN A 96 -0.37 24.31 -23.15
N ALA A 97 0.76 23.62 -23.08
CA ALA A 97 1.24 23.06 -21.83
C ALA A 97 1.46 24.14 -20.76
N TRP A 98 2.06 25.29 -21.13
CA TRP A 98 2.22 26.42 -20.22
C TRP A 98 0.87 26.98 -19.73
N LYS A 99 -0.09 27.23 -20.64
CA LYS A 99 -1.44 27.70 -20.25
C LYS A 99 -2.12 26.73 -19.30
N LEU A 100 -1.95 25.42 -19.54
CA LEU A 100 -2.52 24.39 -18.68
C LEU A 100 -1.87 24.38 -17.30
N MET A 101 -0.53 24.49 -17.22
CA MET A 101 0.19 24.62 -15.94
C MET A 101 -0.30 25.82 -15.12
N ASP A 102 -0.47 26.96 -15.78
CA ASP A 102 -0.95 28.19 -15.16
C ASP A 102 -2.39 28.04 -14.64
N SER A 103 -3.30 27.53 -15.48
CA SER A 103 -4.72 27.34 -15.13
C SER A 103 -4.92 26.34 -14.00
N LEU A 104 -4.13 25.26 -13.94
CA LEU A 104 -4.18 24.22 -12.91
C LEU A 104 -3.32 24.57 -11.68
N ASN A 105 -2.57 25.67 -11.74
CA ASN A 105 -1.60 26.08 -10.70
C ASN A 105 -0.63 24.93 -10.34
N VAL A 106 -0.07 24.27 -11.36
CA VAL A 106 0.91 23.20 -11.24
C VAL A 106 2.22 23.58 -11.92
N VAL A 107 3.31 22.96 -11.52
CA VAL A 107 4.65 23.21 -12.08
C VAL A 107 5.17 22.01 -12.88
N THR A 108 4.39 20.95 -12.94
CA THR A 108 4.71 19.71 -13.64
C THR A 108 3.44 19.13 -14.24
N LEU A 109 3.48 18.69 -15.49
CA LEU A 109 2.39 17.97 -16.13
C LEU A 109 2.87 16.55 -16.50
N PRO A 110 2.07 15.53 -16.23
CA PRO A 110 2.32 14.18 -16.70
C PRO A 110 1.98 14.06 -18.19
N ILE A 111 2.84 13.37 -18.92
CA ILE A 111 2.59 13.00 -20.32
C ILE A 111 2.21 11.53 -20.32
N THR A 112 1.04 11.21 -20.90
CA THR A 112 0.51 9.84 -20.88
C THR A 112 0.11 9.37 -22.27
N GLU A 113 0.20 8.07 -22.49
CA GLU A 113 -0.41 7.38 -23.62
C GLU A 113 -1.49 6.44 -23.06
N GLY A 114 -2.74 6.80 -23.27
CA GLY A 114 -3.85 6.21 -22.56
C GLY A 114 -3.74 6.45 -21.05
N ARG A 115 -3.59 5.36 -20.27
CA ARG A 115 -3.41 5.44 -18.81
C ARG A 115 -1.95 5.29 -18.36
N LYS A 116 -1.01 5.10 -19.28
CA LYS A 116 0.40 4.86 -18.97
C LYS A 116 1.19 6.15 -19.00
N LEU A 117 2.04 6.37 -18.00
CA LEU A 117 2.95 7.50 -17.95
C LEU A 117 4.11 7.26 -18.95
N THR A 118 4.32 8.20 -19.86
CA THR A 118 5.43 8.17 -20.83
C THR A 118 6.51 9.20 -20.50
N GLY A 119 6.16 10.26 -19.79
CA GLY A 119 7.10 11.32 -19.40
C GLY A 119 6.50 12.34 -18.47
N LEU A 120 7.33 13.31 -18.08
CA LEU A 120 6.93 14.52 -17.35
C LEU A 120 7.50 15.74 -18.08
N VAL A 121 6.76 16.83 -18.05
CA VAL A 121 7.28 18.16 -18.41
C VAL A 121 7.13 19.09 -17.23
N SER A 122 8.19 19.82 -16.92
CA SER A 122 8.22 20.81 -15.84
C SER A 122 8.37 22.23 -16.39
N ILE A 123 8.15 23.23 -15.53
CA ILE A 123 8.45 24.64 -15.87
C ILE A 123 9.93 24.81 -16.26
N ASP A 124 10.84 24.09 -15.61
CA ASP A 124 12.28 24.13 -15.94
C ASP A 124 12.56 23.65 -17.38
N ASP A 125 11.83 22.60 -17.84
CA ASP A 125 11.97 22.09 -19.20
C ASP A 125 11.45 23.12 -20.21
N ILE A 126 10.34 23.79 -19.92
CA ILE A 126 9.81 24.90 -20.72
C ILE A 126 10.80 26.08 -20.73
N ALA A 127 11.36 26.44 -19.58
CA ALA A 127 12.35 27.51 -19.51
C ALA A 127 13.59 27.19 -20.35
N LYS A 128 14.12 25.97 -20.28
CA LYS A 128 15.25 25.53 -21.12
C LYS A 128 14.94 25.66 -22.60
N SER A 129 13.70 25.34 -23.03
CA SER A 129 13.30 25.51 -24.44
C SER A 129 13.49 26.92 -24.95
N TYR A 130 13.36 27.93 -24.08
CA TYR A 130 13.57 29.33 -24.41
C TYR A 130 15.04 29.75 -24.43
N PHE A 131 15.86 29.21 -23.53
CA PHE A 131 17.26 29.66 -23.35
C PHE A 131 18.27 28.86 -24.19
N GLU A 132 17.95 27.62 -24.51
CA GLU A 132 18.89 26.73 -25.22
C GLU A 132 18.63 26.62 -26.71
N THR A 133 17.52 27.23 -27.23
CA THR A 133 17.11 27.07 -28.62
C THR A 133 17.66 28.19 -29.49
N PHE A 134 18.89 28.03 -29.96
CA PHE A 134 19.51 28.92 -30.97
C PHE A 134 19.52 28.31 -32.37
N ASP A 135 19.01 27.07 -32.51
CA ASP A 135 18.95 26.37 -33.78
C ASP A 135 17.65 26.69 -34.50
N ASN A 136 17.76 27.25 -35.72
CA ASN A 136 16.60 27.55 -36.55
C ASN A 136 15.95 26.29 -37.18
N ARG A 137 16.50 25.09 -36.92
CA ARG A 137 15.95 23.78 -37.30
C ARG A 137 15.20 23.08 -36.14
N VAL A 138 15.09 23.72 -34.99
CA VAL A 138 14.47 23.07 -33.82
C VAL A 138 13.04 22.59 -34.09
N LEU A 139 12.24 23.33 -34.87
CA LEU A 139 10.87 22.93 -35.21
C LEU A 139 10.83 21.64 -36.04
N SER A 140 11.72 21.50 -37.03
CA SER A 140 11.81 20.27 -37.83
C SER A 140 12.39 19.10 -37.04
N ASN A 141 13.42 19.35 -36.23
CA ASN A 141 13.98 18.35 -35.32
C ASN A 141 12.93 17.80 -34.31
N ALA A 142 12.04 18.67 -33.87
CA ALA A 142 10.94 18.34 -32.96
C ALA A 142 9.70 17.77 -33.66
N LYS A 143 9.71 17.70 -35.00
CA LYS A 143 8.57 17.25 -35.84
C LYS A 143 7.27 18.01 -35.49
N THR A 144 7.38 19.34 -35.53
CA THR A 144 6.27 20.23 -35.14
C THR A 144 5.13 20.17 -36.16
N SER A 145 3.89 19.97 -35.71
CA SER A 145 2.73 20.01 -36.60
C SER A 145 2.39 21.43 -37.03
N PHE A 146 1.90 21.63 -38.26
CA PHE A 146 1.42 22.92 -38.68
C PHE A 146 0.19 23.37 -37.89
N ALA A 147 -0.62 22.45 -37.35
CA ALA A 147 -1.70 22.77 -36.45
C ALA A 147 -1.20 23.51 -35.18
N ASN A 148 -0.10 23.05 -34.56
CA ASN A 148 0.51 23.75 -33.43
C ASN A 148 1.03 25.14 -33.82
N ILE A 149 1.58 25.30 -35.03
CA ILE A 149 2.04 26.60 -35.53
C ILE A 149 0.86 27.54 -35.74
N VAL A 150 -0.20 27.10 -36.42
CA VAL A 150 -1.43 27.87 -36.66
C VAL A 150 -2.05 28.32 -35.36
N GLU A 151 -2.23 27.41 -34.43
CA GLU A 151 -2.82 27.71 -33.11
C GLU A 151 -1.94 28.70 -32.32
N THR A 152 -0.61 28.47 -32.31
CA THR A 152 0.33 29.35 -31.60
C THR A 152 0.32 30.77 -32.14
N LEU A 153 0.21 30.93 -33.46
CA LEU A 153 0.21 32.24 -34.13
C LEU A 153 -1.20 32.86 -34.20
N GLY A 154 -2.25 32.18 -33.75
CA GLY A 154 -3.64 32.59 -33.99
C GLY A 154 -3.89 32.78 -35.49
N GLY A 155 -3.24 31.96 -36.31
CA GLY A 155 -3.19 32.09 -37.76
C GLY A 155 -4.37 31.44 -38.47
N ARG A 156 -4.43 31.67 -39.78
CA ARG A 156 -5.39 31.05 -40.69
C ARG A 156 -4.68 30.43 -41.88
N VAL A 157 -4.95 29.15 -42.12
CA VAL A 157 -4.43 28.45 -43.29
C VAL A 157 -5.14 28.92 -44.56
N ILE A 158 -4.39 29.31 -45.58
CA ILE A 158 -4.88 29.74 -46.89
C ILE A 158 -4.72 28.64 -47.91
N THR A 159 -3.58 27.94 -47.87
CA THR A 159 -3.26 26.78 -48.72
C THR A 159 -2.58 25.70 -47.91
N GLY A 160 -2.72 24.44 -48.29
CA GLY A 160 -2.09 23.31 -47.65
C GLY A 160 -2.96 22.67 -46.55
N ASP A 161 -2.41 21.75 -45.80
CA ASP A 161 -3.06 20.99 -44.76
C ASP A 161 -2.32 21.21 -43.42
N GLU A 162 -3.03 21.70 -42.39
CA GLU A 162 -2.47 21.91 -41.06
C GLU A 162 -2.15 20.61 -40.30
N SER A 163 -2.67 19.47 -40.75
CA SER A 163 -2.36 18.17 -40.16
C SER A 163 -0.94 17.67 -40.53
N GLU A 164 -0.29 18.31 -41.52
CA GLU A 164 1.07 17.95 -41.88
C GLU A 164 2.07 18.28 -40.75
N ILE A 165 3.20 17.54 -40.79
CA ILE A 165 4.29 17.69 -39.82
C ILE A 165 5.47 18.36 -40.50
N PHE A 166 6.07 19.36 -39.87
CA PHE A 166 7.31 20.00 -40.29
C PHE A 166 8.49 19.17 -39.76
N ASP A 167 9.09 18.36 -40.61
CA ASP A 167 10.16 17.42 -40.28
C ASP A 167 11.48 17.67 -41.03
N LYS A 168 11.50 18.63 -41.99
CA LYS A 168 12.68 19.00 -42.79
C LYS A 168 12.71 20.50 -43.01
N GLY A 169 13.87 21.11 -42.94
CA GLY A 169 14.08 22.52 -43.20
C GLY A 169 14.36 23.35 -41.94
N LYS A 170 14.65 24.62 -42.17
CA LYS A 170 14.89 25.64 -41.15
C LYS A 170 13.81 26.74 -41.21
N MET A 171 13.75 27.54 -40.19
CA MET A 171 12.93 28.75 -40.18
C MET A 171 13.80 29.97 -40.43
N LEU A 172 13.37 30.88 -41.30
CA LEU A 172 14.04 32.15 -41.58
C LEU A 172 13.06 33.32 -41.77
N ILE A 173 13.55 34.53 -41.55
CA ILE A 173 12.83 35.77 -41.84
C ILE A 173 13.34 36.32 -43.20
N ALA A 174 12.45 36.55 -44.13
CA ALA A 174 12.76 37.10 -45.42
C ALA A 174 13.04 38.63 -45.35
N ALA A 175 14.16 38.99 -44.72
CA ALA A 175 14.56 40.40 -44.54
C ALA A 175 15.34 40.96 -45.72
N ALA A 176 15.88 40.08 -46.61
CA ALA A 176 16.65 40.47 -47.80
C ALA A 176 15.74 40.79 -49.01
N ASN A 177 16.33 41.27 -50.09
CA ASN A 177 15.67 41.34 -51.39
C ASN A 177 15.59 39.95 -52.04
N PRO A 178 14.73 39.71 -53.05
CA PRO A 178 14.57 38.41 -53.70
C PRO A 178 15.86 37.75 -54.17
N ASP A 179 16.75 38.49 -54.83
CA ASP A 179 18.03 37.97 -55.37
C ASP A 179 18.93 37.36 -54.28
N MET A 180 18.92 37.92 -53.09
CA MET A 180 19.65 37.38 -51.93
C MET A 180 18.87 36.24 -51.25
N MET A 181 17.55 36.30 -51.26
CA MET A 181 16.70 35.27 -50.65
C MET A 181 16.88 33.92 -51.36
N GLU A 182 17.06 33.88 -52.66
CA GLU A 182 17.33 32.65 -53.44
C GLU A 182 18.50 31.85 -52.86
N SER A 183 19.54 32.53 -52.38
CA SER A 183 20.70 31.85 -51.77
C SER A 183 20.50 31.46 -50.28
N MET A 184 19.44 31.93 -49.64
CA MET A 184 19.18 31.73 -48.22
C MET A 184 18.10 30.67 -47.94
N ILE A 185 17.20 30.45 -48.90
CA ILE A 185 16.06 29.53 -48.76
C ILE A 185 16.45 28.17 -49.33
N ASP A 186 16.31 27.14 -48.54
CA ASP A 186 16.44 25.75 -48.96
C ASP A 186 15.05 25.11 -49.13
N GLU A 187 14.98 24.04 -49.94
CA GLU A 187 13.78 23.22 -50.09
C GLU A 187 13.26 22.77 -48.73
N GLY A 188 11.99 23.01 -48.44
CA GLY A 188 11.33 22.58 -47.22
C GLY A 188 11.37 23.62 -46.08
N ASP A 189 11.97 24.81 -46.29
CA ASP A 189 12.04 25.85 -45.23
C ASP A 189 10.69 26.49 -44.89
N ILE A 190 10.59 27.04 -43.69
CA ILE A 190 9.53 27.97 -43.27
C ILE A 190 10.04 29.40 -43.42
N VAL A 191 9.35 30.21 -44.25
CA VAL A 191 9.72 31.59 -44.50
C VAL A 191 8.70 32.56 -43.89
N ILE A 192 9.18 33.42 -42.98
CA ILE A 192 8.40 34.48 -42.37
C ILE A 192 8.56 35.77 -43.14
N LEU A 193 7.47 36.33 -43.64
CA LEU A 193 7.50 37.54 -44.48
C LEU A 193 6.20 38.32 -44.38
N GLY A 194 6.21 39.52 -44.96
CA GLY A 194 5.06 40.39 -45.08
C GLY A 194 4.40 40.34 -46.47
N ASN A 195 3.91 41.49 -46.91
CA ASN A 195 3.07 41.60 -48.11
C ASN A 195 3.82 41.80 -49.43
N ARG A 196 5.16 41.66 -49.47
CA ARG A 196 5.95 41.83 -50.71
C ARG A 196 5.72 40.66 -51.64
N TYR A 197 5.07 40.93 -52.80
CA TYR A 197 4.68 39.91 -53.78
C TYR A 197 5.91 39.14 -54.34
N GLU A 198 6.98 39.86 -54.68
CA GLU A 198 8.22 39.26 -55.24
C GLU A 198 8.88 38.33 -54.24
N SER A 199 8.88 38.70 -52.98
CA SER A 199 9.45 37.82 -51.90
C SER A 199 8.60 36.58 -51.67
N GLN A 200 7.26 36.70 -51.79
CA GLN A 200 6.37 35.53 -51.67
C GLN A 200 6.57 34.58 -52.82
N LEU A 201 6.69 35.10 -54.08
CA LEU A 201 6.92 34.33 -55.27
C LEU A 201 8.29 33.60 -55.20
N CYS A 202 9.35 34.36 -54.88
CA CYS A 202 10.71 33.81 -54.72
C CYS A 202 10.73 32.63 -53.73
N ALA A 203 10.12 32.79 -52.56
CA ALA A 203 10.10 31.72 -51.56
C ALA A 203 9.36 30.45 -52.05
N ILE A 204 8.28 30.60 -52.83
CA ILE A 204 7.55 29.46 -53.40
C ILE A 204 8.40 28.77 -54.49
N GLU A 205 9.06 29.54 -55.37
CA GLU A 205 9.93 29.02 -56.43
C GLU A 205 11.14 28.30 -55.88
N MET A 206 11.64 28.69 -54.69
CA MET A 206 12.70 28.00 -53.95
C MET A 206 12.21 26.79 -53.15
N GLU A 207 11.00 26.32 -53.41
CA GLU A 207 10.39 25.13 -52.80
C GLU A 207 10.28 25.21 -51.27
N ALA A 208 10.00 26.44 -50.74
CA ALA A 208 9.68 26.58 -49.30
C ALA A 208 8.43 25.76 -48.92
N LYS A 209 8.49 25.04 -47.81
CA LYS A 209 7.37 24.25 -47.30
C LYS A 209 6.22 25.13 -46.80
N CYS A 210 6.55 26.27 -46.17
CA CYS A 210 5.53 27.14 -45.61
C CYS A 210 5.93 28.62 -45.70
N LEU A 211 4.95 29.47 -46.02
CA LEU A 211 5.03 30.91 -45.89
C LEU A 211 4.13 31.37 -44.73
N ILE A 212 4.71 32.16 -43.84
CA ILE A 212 3.95 32.83 -42.77
C ILE A 212 3.81 34.31 -43.10
N ILE A 213 2.61 34.76 -43.49
CA ILE A 213 2.30 36.10 -43.89
C ILE A 213 1.86 36.92 -42.68
N CYS A 214 2.66 37.91 -42.32
CA CYS A 214 2.53 38.73 -41.12
C CYS A 214 1.68 39.98 -41.28
N GLU A 215 1.38 40.72 -40.16
CA GLU A 215 0.75 42.04 -40.13
C GLU A 215 -0.67 42.06 -40.70
N GLY A 216 -1.41 40.95 -40.65
CA GLY A 216 -2.76 40.86 -41.21
C GLY A 216 -2.81 41.01 -42.74
N ALA A 217 -1.65 40.99 -43.39
CA ALA A 217 -1.57 41.10 -44.87
C ALA A 217 -2.33 39.93 -45.52
N LYS A 218 -2.95 40.22 -46.66
CA LYS A 218 -3.71 39.22 -47.43
C LYS A 218 -2.92 38.75 -48.64
N VAL A 219 -2.91 37.46 -48.82
CA VAL A 219 -2.30 36.80 -49.95
C VAL A 219 -3.18 36.95 -51.20
N SER A 220 -2.58 37.30 -52.33
CA SER A 220 -3.32 37.38 -53.59
C SER A 220 -3.74 35.97 -54.06
N ASN A 221 -4.87 35.94 -54.82
CA ASN A 221 -5.34 34.67 -55.40
C ASN A 221 -4.30 34.02 -56.34
N THR A 222 -3.43 34.84 -56.97
CA THR A 222 -2.36 34.34 -57.82
C THR A 222 -1.30 33.59 -57.03
N ILE A 223 -0.80 34.21 -55.95
CA ILE A 223 0.16 33.59 -55.04
C ILE A 223 -0.42 32.32 -54.42
N ALA A 224 -1.66 32.35 -53.95
CA ALA A 224 -2.32 31.15 -53.38
C ALA A 224 -2.42 30.00 -54.39
N LYS A 225 -2.68 30.27 -55.68
CA LYS A 225 -2.71 29.24 -56.75
C LYS A 225 -1.33 28.66 -56.99
N ILE A 226 -0.29 29.51 -57.09
CA ILE A 226 1.09 29.07 -57.28
C ILE A 226 1.57 28.24 -56.07
N ALA A 227 1.36 28.70 -54.86
CA ALA A 227 1.69 27.96 -53.67
C ALA A 227 1.05 26.57 -53.65
N LYS A 228 -0.23 26.48 -54.03
CA LYS A 228 -0.92 25.19 -54.13
C LYS A 228 -0.29 24.24 -55.16
N SER A 229 0.23 24.75 -56.30
CA SER A 229 0.91 23.91 -57.28
C SER A 229 2.30 23.44 -56.83
N HIS A 230 2.93 24.11 -55.88
CA HIS A 230 4.20 23.76 -55.24
C HIS A 230 4.05 23.07 -53.89
N ASN A 231 2.83 22.68 -53.49
CA ASN A 231 2.53 22.09 -52.16
C ASN A 231 3.06 22.97 -51.00
N CYS A 232 3.07 24.28 -51.18
CA CYS A 232 3.51 25.24 -50.18
C CYS A 232 2.31 25.66 -49.32
N ILE A 233 2.45 25.52 -47.98
CA ILE A 233 1.45 25.94 -46.99
C ILE A 233 1.54 27.46 -46.84
N ILE A 234 0.40 28.16 -46.81
CA ILE A 234 0.36 29.58 -46.48
C ILE A 234 -0.46 29.78 -45.24
N ILE A 235 0.14 30.43 -44.24
CA ILE A 235 -0.50 30.82 -42.99
C ILE A 235 -0.52 32.35 -42.88
N GLU A 236 -1.68 32.96 -42.73
CA GLU A 236 -1.83 34.40 -42.42
C GLU A 236 -1.96 34.58 -40.92
N THR A 237 -1.28 35.61 -40.36
CA THR A 237 -1.42 36.02 -38.95
C THR A 237 -1.39 37.52 -38.81
N ASP A 238 -2.04 38.05 -37.76
CA ASP A 238 -2.06 39.49 -37.45
C ASP A 238 -0.76 39.95 -36.75
N TYR A 239 0.08 39.03 -36.29
CA TYR A 239 1.35 39.36 -35.63
C TYR A 239 2.39 39.88 -36.64
N ASP A 240 3.29 40.74 -36.17
CA ASP A 240 4.47 41.18 -36.88
C ASP A 240 5.54 40.08 -36.96
N THR A 241 6.52 40.24 -37.84
CA THR A 241 7.58 39.24 -38.09
C THR A 241 8.42 38.92 -36.85
N TYR A 242 8.67 39.93 -36.00
CA TYR A 242 9.42 39.72 -34.75
C TYR A 242 8.62 38.89 -33.75
N THR A 243 7.36 39.21 -33.55
CA THR A 243 6.44 38.50 -32.70
C THR A 243 6.27 37.03 -33.15
N VAL A 244 6.09 36.82 -34.48
CA VAL A 244 6.03 35.46 -35.06
C VAL A 244 7.29 34.69 -34.76
N ALA A 245 8.46 35.23 -35.05
CA ALA A 245 9.72 34.54 -34.80
C ALA A 245 9.93 34.15 -33.35
N ARG A 246 9.46 34.99 -32.41
CA ARG A 246 9.51 34.68 -30.97
C ARG A 246 8.51 33.62 -30.55
N LEU A 247 7.34 33.59 -31.16
CA LEU A 247 6.26 32.63 -30.78
C LEU A 247 6.49 31.24 -31.36
N MET A 248 7.23 31.13 -32.49
CA MET A 248 7.41 29.84 -33.18
C MET A 248 7.94 28.73 -32.27
N ASN A 249 8.89 29.03 -31.38
CA ASN A 249 9.40 28.02 -30.43
C ASN A 249 8.34 27.50 -29.46
N GLN A 250 7.25 28.26 -29.25
CA GLN A 250 6.14 27.81 -28.39
C GLN A 250 5.21 26.82 -29.11
N ALA A 251 5.32 26.68 -30.44
CA ALA A 251 4.59 25.70 -31.23
C ALA A 251 5.17 24.29 -31.13
N ILE A 252 6.41 24.16 -30.66
CA ILE A 252 7.09 22.86 -30.52
C ILE A 252 6.27 21.93 -29.63
N PRO A 253 6.09 20.65 -30.00
CA PRO A 253 5.40 19.68 -29.16
C PRO A 253 6.14 19.47 -27.84
N VAL A 254 5.41 19.46 -26.73
CA VAL A 254 5.97 19.38 -25.38
C VAL A 254 6.76 18.08 -25.14
N GLY A 255 6.42 17.04 -25.88
CA GLY A 255 7.14 15.75 -25.85
C GLY A 255 8.61 15.84 -26.27
N PHE A 256 9.01 16.91 -26.99
CA PHE A 256 10.41 17.13 -27.36
C PHE A 256 11.28 17.51 -26.14
N PHE A 257 10.71 18.21 -25.18
CA PHE A 257 11.39 18.68 -23.98
C PHE A 257 11.13 17.83 -22.74
N MET A 258 10.24 16.84 -22.83
CA MET A 258 9.87 16.03 -21.69
C MET A 258 11.06 15.24 -21.10
N THR A 259 11.04 15.05 -19.80
CA THR A 259 11.85 14.01 -19.14
C THR A 259 11.18 12.67 -19.39
N PRO A 260 11.81 11.71 -20.09
CA PRO A 260 11.21 10.42 -20.41
C PRO A 260 11.07 9.53 -19.19
N ARG A 261 10.15 8.56 -19.25
CA ARG A 261 9.74 7.69 -18.12
C ARG A 261 10.92 6.96 -17.44
N ASP A 262 11.91 6.54 -18.19
CA ASP A 262 13.10 5.82 -17.69
C ASP A 262 14.01 6.68 -16.80
N ARG A 263 13.90 8.01 -16.88
CA ARG A 263 14.64 8.97 -16.05
C ARG A 263 13.83 9.52 -14.87
N ILE A 264 12.57 9.13 -14.74
CA ILE A 264 11.65 9.61 -13.70
C ILE A 264 11.60 8.59 -12.57
N VAL A 265 11.65 9.08 -11.34
CA VAL A 265 11.36 8.27 -10.15
C VAL A 265 9.85 8.27 -9.95
N CYS A 266 9.22 7.10 -10.09
CA CYS A 266 7.82 6.88 -9.82
C CYS A 266 7.66 5.98 -8.59
N PHE A 267 6.57 6.16 -7.87
CA PHE A 267 6.20 5.30 -6.75
C PHE A 267 4.88 4.61 -7.04
N LYS A 268 4.64 3.51 -6.33
CA LYS A 268 3.38 2.78 -6.38
C LYS A 268 2.44 3.22 -5.26
N THR A 269 1.15 3.07 -5.47
CA THR A 269 0.14 3.30 -4.43
C THR A 269 0.38 2.45 -3.18
N THR A 270 1.03 1.29 -3.33
CA THR A 270 1.34 0.33 -2.26
C THR A 270 2.69 0.56 -1.58
N ASP A 271 3.53 1.47 -2.07
CA ASP A 271 4.82 1.78 -1.44
C ASP A 271 4.62 2.43 -0.06
N TYR A 272 5.49 2.11 0.89
CA TYR A 272 5.44 2.73 2.22
C TYR A 272 5.96 4.15 2.21
N VAL A 273 5.28 5.03 2.95
CA VAL A 273 5.61 6.46 3.01
C VAL A 273 7.04 6.69 3.52
N GLU A 274 7.49 5.92 4.49
CA GLU A 274 8.84 6.01 5.05
C GLU A 274 9.91 5.72 3.99
N ASP A 275 9.75 4.64 3.22
CA ASP A 275 10.71 4.21 2.20
C ASP A 275 10.84 5.25 1.08
N ILE A 276 9.70 5.82 0.62
CA ILE A 276 9.72 6.85 -0.42
C ILE A 276 10.28 8.18 0.08
N GLN A 277 10.09 8.51 1.35
CA GLN A 277 10.61 9.75 1.95
C GLN A 277 12.14 9.82 1.85
N GLU A 278 12.83 8.72 2.10
CA GLU A 278 14.28 8.64 1.95
C GLU A 278 14.72 8.88 0.49
N ILE A 279 14.01 8.31 -0.47
CA ILE A 279 14.29 8.50 -1.90
C ILE A 279 14.03 9.96 -2.31
N MET A 280 12.88 10.52 -1.88
CA MET A 280 12.51 11.89 -2.22
C MET A 280 13.48 12.95 -1.65
N THR A 281 14.12 12.69 -0.50
CA THR A 281 15.12 13.61 0.05
C THR A 281 16.41 13.66 -0.77
N LYS A 282 16.79 12.54 -1.39
CA LYS A 282 18.00 12.41 -2.22
C LYS A 282 17.83 12.96 -3.65
N LYS A 283 16.61 13.12 -4.13
CA LYS A 283 16.30 13.56 -5.50
C LYS A 283 15.85 15.01 -5.52
N ARG A 284 16.22 15.75 -6.59
CA ARG A 284 15.85 17.17 -6.75
C ARG A 284 14.51 17.40 -7.45
N PHE A 285 13.75 16.33 -7.72
CA PHE A 285 12.40 16.49 -8.30
C PHE A 285 11.45 17.13 -7.30
N ARG A 286 10.52 17.93 -7.79
CA ARG A 286 9.48 18.58 -6.97
C ARG A 286 8.27 17.67 -6.81
N ASP A 287 7.81 17.08 -7.90
CA ASP A 287 6.67 16.19 -7.97
C ASP A 287 7.12 14.79 -8.42
N PHE A 288 6.52 13.77 -7.83
CA PHE A 288 6.80 12.37 -8.12
C PHE A 288 5.50 11.70 -8.58
N PRO A 289 5.48 11.10 -9.77
CA PRO A 289 4.32 10.38 -10.24
C PRO A 289 4.04 9.13 -9.43
N ILE A 290 2.75 8.81 -9.33
CA ILE A 290 2.24 7.60 -8.68
C ILE A 290 1.58 6.71 -9.73
N GLU A 291 1.88 5.43 -9.66
CA GLU A 291 1.29 4.37 -10.48
C GLU A 291 0.51 3.40 -9.59
N ASP A 292 -0.58 2.85 -10.12
CA ASP A 292 -1.29 1.73 -9.49
C ASP A 292 -0.52 0.40 -9.67
N GLU A 293 -1.04 -0.69 -9.14
CA GLU A 293 -0.45 -2.03 -9.26
C GLU A 293 -0.38 -2.51 -10.70
N ASN A 294 -1.26 -2.02 -11.58
CA ASN A 294 -1.27 -2.31 -13.00
C ASN A 294 -0.31 -1.41 -13.80
N GLY A 295 0.40 -0.51 -13.11
CA GLY A 295 1.29 0.48 -13.70
C GLY A 295 0.56 1.60 -14.45
N ASN A 296 -0.70 1.90 -14.11
CA ASN A 296 -1.39 3.06 -14.63
C ASN A 296 -1.06 4.29 -13.78
N TYR A 297 -0.94 5.42 -14.43
CA TYR A 297 -0.76 6.69 -13.76
C TYR A 297 -2.01 7.07 -12.95
N VAL A 298 -1.80 7.42 -11.68
CA VAL A 298 -2.86 7.81 -10.72
C VAL A 298 -2.82 9.30 -10.41
N GLY A 299 -1.65 9.87 -10.31
CA GLY A 299 -1.46 11.25 -9.91
C GLY A 299 -0.02 11.56 -9.52
N THR A 300 0.20 12.64 -8.81
CA THR A 300 1.52 13.04 -8.31
C THR A 300 1.49 13.33 -6.82
N ILE A 301 2.63 13.13 -6.16
CA ILE A 301 2.89 13.58 -4.79
C ILE A 301 4.11 14.48 -4.75
N SER A 302 4.16 15.33 -3.75
CA SER A 302 5.31 16.16 -3.40
C SER A 302 5.72 15.91 -1.95
N ARG A 303 6.90 16.38 -1.54
CA ARG A 303 7.34 16.30 -0.13
C ARG A 303 6.34 16.91 0.85
N ARG A 304 5.55 17.90 0.41
CA ARG A 304 4.50 18.53 1.25
C ARG A 304 3.38 17.56 1.60
N ASN A 305 3.05 16.62 0.71
CA ASN A 305 2.01 15.63 0.96
C ASN A 305 2.40 14.65 2.06
N LEU A 306 3.71 14.35 2.20
CA LEU A 306 4.22 13.47 3.28
C LEU A 306 4.05 14.09 4.67
N LEU A 307 4.12 15.43 4.78
CA LEU A 307 3.93 16.13 6.06
C LEU A 307 2.48 16.05 6.58
N ARG A 308 1.55 15.68 5.73
CA ARG A 308 0.11 15.53 6.03
C ARG A 308 -0.33 14.06 5.99
N SER A 309 0.61 13.11 5.97
CA SER A 309 0.27 11.69 6.00
C SER A 309 -0.48 11.39 7.29
N GLY A 310 -1.76 11.06 7.17
CA GLY A 310 -2.55 10.56 8.27
C GLY A 310 -2.00 9.20 8.69
N ARG A 311 -1.79 9.00 10.00
CA ARG A 311 -1.46 7.67 10.54
C ARG A 311 -2.70 6.79 10.43
N LYS A 312 -2.50 5.51 10.12
CA LYS A 312 -3.58 4.53 10.22
C LYS A 312 -4.03 4.42 11.67
N LYS A 313 -5.33 4.32 11.88
CA LYS A 313 -5.93 4.19 13.21
C LYS A 313 -6.08 2.73 13.57
N VAL A 314 -5.61 2.37 14.76
CA VAL A 314 -5.58 0.99 15.22
C VAL A 314 -6.13 0.90 16.65
N ILE A 315 -6.88 -0.16 16.92
CA ILE A 315 -7.27 -0.61 18.24
C ILE A 315 -6.57 -1.94 18.46
N LEU A 316 -5.91 -2.08 19.60
CA LEU A 316 -5.26 -3.33 20.00
C LEU A 316 -6.16 -4.11 20.94
N VAL A 317 -6.30 -5.39 20.68
CA VAL A 317 -6.99 -6.33 21.57
C VAL A 317 -6.08 -7.49 21.91
N ASP A 318 -6.17 -7.99 23.13
CA ASP A 318 -5.47 -9.18 23.59
C ASP A 318 -3.93 -9.08 23.58
N HIS A 319 -3.40 -7.88 23.60
CA HIS A 319 -1.98 -7.60 23.81
C HIS A 319 -1.72 -6.11 24.02
N ASN A 320 -0.64 -5.80 24.75
CA ASN A 320 -0.16 -4.44 24.98
C ASN A 320 1.37 -4.32 24.87
N GLU A 321 2.03 -5.25 24.17
CA GLU A 321 3.47 -5.24 23.94
C GLU A 321 3.80 -5.05 22.44
N LYS A 322 4.77 -4.16 22.13
CA LYS A 322 5.19 -3.88 20.75
C LYS A 322 5.70 -5.12 20.00
N ASN A 323 6.41 -6.01 20.71
CA ASN A 323 6.96 -7.23 20.12
C ASN A 323 5.89 -8.26 19.72
N GLN A 324 4.68 -8.16 20.28
CA GLN A 324 3.53 -8.98 19.94
C GLN A 324 2.63 -8.33 18.89
N ALA A 325 2.73 -7.02 18.70
CA ALA A 325 1.92 -6.27 17.76
C ALA A 325 2.33 -6.51 16.30
N VAL A 326 1.41 -6.17 15.40
CA VAL A 326 1.65 -6.14 13.95
C VAL A 326 2.82 -5.22 13.60
N ASN A 327 3.53 -5.52 12.50
CA ASN A 327 4.66 -4.69 12.06
C ASN A 327 4.21 -3.26 11.75
N GLY A 328 5.05 -2.28 12.11
CA GLY A 328 4.80 -0.86 11.86
C GLY A 328 3.81 -0.20 12.83
N ILE A 329 3.51 -0.83 13.96
CA ILE A 329 2.56 -0.30 14.96
C ILE A 329 3.00 1.08 15.50
N GLU A 330 4.31 1.35 15.56
CA GLU A 330 4.89 2.63 15.99
C GLU A 330 4.54 3.81 15.07
N ASP A 331 4.19 3.53 13.83
CA ASP A 331 3.83 4.53 12.82
C ASP A 331 2.32 4.76 12.72
N THR A 332 1.54 4.15 13.61
CA THR A 332 0.09 4.25 13.67
C THR A 332 -0.39 5.19 14.79
N GLU A 333 -1.67 5.52 14.76
CA GLU A 333 -2.40 6.15 15.85
C GLU A 333 -3.18 5.06 16.60
N ILE A 334 -2.65 4.62 17.75
CA ILE A 334 -3.35 3.68 18.63
C ILE A 334 -4.44 4.46 19.35
N LEU A 335 -5.69 4.09 19.13
CA LEU A 335 -6.84 4.73 19.76
C LEU A 335 -7.20 4.09 21.09
N GLU A 336 -7.20 2.76 21.14
CA GLU A 336 -7.67 1.99 22.29
C GLU A 336 -6.82 0.70 22.44
N ILE A 337 -6.70 0.23 23.68
CA ILE A 337 -6.07 -1.06 24.03
C ILE A 337 -7.00 -1.77 25.00
N ILE A 338 -7.43 -2.99 24.66
CA ILE A 338 -8.29 -3.85 25.50
C ILE A 338 -7.54 -5.16 25.74
N ASP A 339 -7.19 -5.44 26.98
CA ASP A 339 -6.26 -6.53 27.27
C ASP A 339 -6.45 -7.11 28.68
N HIS A 340 -6.09 -8.36 28.88
CA HIS A 340 -6.09 -9.04 30.16
C HIS A 340 -4.68 -9.44 30.64
N HIS A 341 -3.68 -9.26 29.81
CA HIS A 341 -2.29 -9.59 30.11
C HIS A 341 -1.62 -8.59 31.06
N ARG A 342 -0.41 -8.93 31.52
CA ARG A 342 0.45 -7.99 32.24
C ARG A 342 0.76 -6.76 31.37
N LEU A 343 1.03 -5.63 32.02
CA LEU A 343 1.42 -4.41 31.31
C LEU A 343 2.79 -4.56 30.64
N GLY A 344 2.82 -4.34 29.34
CA GLY A 344 4.02 -4.33 28.52
C GLY A 344 4.45 -2.92 28.09
N PRO A 345 5.65 -2.77 27.52
CA PRO A 345 6.21 -1.48 27.13
C PRO A 345 5.70 -1.04 25.75
N ILE A 346 4.43 -0.67 25.61
CA ILE A 346 3.94 0.02 24.43
C ILE A 346 3.94 1.54 24.66
N GLN A 347 4.38 2.29 23.65
CA GLN A 347 4.38 3.74 23.69
C GLN A 347 3.38 4.28 22.69
N THR A 348 2.56 5.24 23.08
CA THR A 348 1.58 5.91 22.23
C THR A 348 1.93 7.39 22.09
N ILE A 349 1.55 7.98 20.95
CA ILE A 349 1.85 9.39 20.64
C ILE A 349 0.78 10.32 21.22
N THR A 350 -0.44 9.82 21.28
CA THR A 350 -1.61 10.52 21.81
C THR A 350 -2.14 9.77 23.05
N PRO A 351 -2.93 10.42 23.91
CA PRO A 351 -3.66 9.72 24.97
C PRO A 351 -4.54 8.60 24.38
N VAL A 352 -4.51 7.43 25.00
CA VAL A 352 -5.20 6.22 24.56
C VAL A 352 -6.23 5.80 25.60
N PHE A 353 -7.37 5.27 25.16
CA PHE A 353 -8.26 4.54 26.06
C PHE A 353 -7.64 3.17 26.33
N PHE A 354 -7.30 2.90 27.59
CA PHE A 354 -6.65 1.66 27.99
C PHE A 354 -7.48 0.95 29.04
N ARG A 355 -8.00 -0.24 28.69
CA ARG A 355 -8.74 -1.10 29.61
C ARG A 355 -8.00 -2.43 29.75
N ASN A 356 -7.40 -2.62 30.90
CA ASN A 356 -6.76 -3.86 31.29
C ASN A 356 -7.39 -4.37 32.60
N GLN A 357 -7.79 -5.64 32.65
CA GLN A 357 -8.39 -6.28 33.80
C GLN A 357 -7.80 -7.67 34.01
N PRO A 358 -7.51 -8.07 35.26
CA PRO A 358 -6.95 -9.39 35.58
C PRO A 358 -8.04 -10.47 35.51
N LEU A 359 -8.49 -10.75 34.28
CA LEU A 359 -9.47 -11.78 33.93
C LEU A 359 -8.80 -12.89 33.14
N GLY A 360 -9.48 -13.98 32.95
CA GLY A 360 -8.94 -15.12 32.20
C GLY A 360 -8.88 -14.92 30.69
N CYS A 361 -9.60 -13.91 30.13
CA CYS A 361 -9.74 -13.73 28.70
C CYS A 361 -10.12 -12.28 28.35
N THR A 362 -9.65 -11.75 27.23
CA THR A 362 -10.08 -10.45 26.68
C THR A 362 -11.55 -10.48 26.28
N GLY A 363 -12.06 -11.61 25.80
CA GLY A 363 -13.49 -11.80 25.50
C GLY A 363 -14.42 -11.49 26.67
N THR A 364 -14.00 -11.77 27.90
CA THR A 364 -14.74 -11.41 29.13
C THR A 364 -14.83 -9.90 29.36
N ILE A 365 -13.73 -9.17 29.06
CA ILE A 365 -13.71 -7.70 29.14
C ILE A 365 -14.71 -7.11 28.15
N ILE A 366 -14.70 -7.62 26.90
CA ILE A 366 -15.58 -7.16 25.83
C ILE A 366 -17.06 -7.45 26.19
N TYR A 367 -17.35 -8.62 26.72
CA TYR A 367 -18.68 -8.96 27.24
C TYR A 367 -19.18 -7.92 28.27
N LYS A 368 -18.34 -7.58 29.26
CA LYS A 368 -18.67 -6.52 30.23
C LYS A 368 -18.92 -5.17 29.59
N MET A 369 -18.17 -4.84 28.51
CA MET A 369 -18.39 -3.60 27.77
C MET A 369 -19.72 -3.59 27.02
N TYR A 370 -20.18 -4.73 26.50
CA TYR A 370 -21.53 -4.86 25.94
C TYR A 370 -22.60 -4.60 27.01
N GLN A 371 -22.44 -5.18 28.22
CA GLN A 371 -23.36 -4.95 29.34
C GLN A 371 -23.38 -3.47 29.76
N GLU A 372 -22.22 -2.84 29.90
CA GLU A 372 -22.09 -1.43 30.31
C GLU A 372 -22.76 -0.48 29.30
N THR A 373 -22.72 -0.82 28.02
CA THR A 373 -23.34 0.01 26.96
C THR A 373 -24.81 -0.29 26.73
N GLY A 374 -25.31 -1.41 27.27
CA GLY A 374 -26.69 -1.85 27.06
C GLY A 374 -27.00 -2.33 25.63
N ILE A 375 -25.97 -2.63 24.85
CA ILE A 375 -26.13 -3.15 23.49
C ILE A 375 -26.40 -4.64 23.53
N SER A 376 -27.41 -5.09 22.78
CA SER A 376 -27.76 -6.52 22.70
C SER A 376 -26.66 -7.29 21.94
N ILE A 377 -26.34 -8.48 22.47
CA ILE A 377 -25.37 -9.40 21.89
C ILE A 377 -26.12 -10.38 20.98
N GLU A 378 -25.70 -10.45 19.73
CA GLU A 378 -26.24 -11.42 18.76
C GLU A 378 -25.66 -12.82 19.01
N PRO A 379 -26.42 -13.91 18.71
CA PRO A 379 -25.96 -15.27 18.98
C PRO A 379 -24.60 -15.63 18.38
N VAL A 380 -24.27 -15.11 17.21
CA VAL A 380 -22.96 -15.32 16.58
C VAL A 380 -21.84 -14.67 17.40
N ILE A 381 -22.02 -13.42 17.81
CA ILE A 381 -21.05 -12.66 18.62
C ILE A 381 -20.91 -13.30 20.01
N ALA A 382 -22.03 -13.74 20.60
CA ALA A 382 -22.01 -14.47 21.86
C ALA A 382 -21.20 -15.77 21.77
N GLY A 383 -21.39 -16.52 20.67
CA GLY A 383 -20.64 -17.74 20.40
C GLY A 383 -19.13 -17.50 20.24
N LEU A 384 -18.73 -16.42 19.57
CA LEU A 384 -17.32 -16.07 19.43
C LEU A 384 -16.68 -15.67 20.78
N MET A 385 -17.33 -14.81 21.58
CA MET A 385 -16.82 -14.44 22.91
C MET A 385 -16.77 -15.65 23.85
N CYS A 386 -17.80 -16.50 23.84
CA CYS A 386 -17.81 -17.74 24.63
C CYS A 386 -16.64 -18.66 24.23
N SER A 387 -16.37 -18.80 22.92
CA SER A 387 -15.24 -19.59 22.41
C SER A 387 -13.89 -19.05 22.89
N ALA A 388 -13.71 -17.72 22.85
CA ALA A 388 -12.53 -17.06 23.39
C ALA A 388 -12.31 -17.39 24.86
N ILE A 389 -13.34 -17.24 25.68
CA ILE A 389 -13.27 -17.53 27.12
C ILE A 389 -12.97 -19.02 27.39
N ILE A 390 -13.63 -19.93 26.68
CA ILE A 390 -13.39 -21.38 26.82
C ILE A 390 -11.94 -21.73 26.43
N SER A 391 -11.40 -21.11 25.37
CA SER A 391 -10.03 -21.32 24.92
C SER A 391 -9.02 -20.92 25.99
N ASP A 392 -9.02 -19.68 26.44
CA ASP A 392 -8.03 -19.13 27.35
C ASP A 392 -8.15 -19.69 28.78
N THR A 393 -9.36 -20.04 29.17
CA THR A 393 -9.60 -20.61 30.47
C THR A 393 -9.48 -22.14 30.51
N LEU A 394 -9.18 -22.80 29.38
CA LEU A 394 -9.12 -24.25 29.26
C LEU A 394 -10.37 -24.95 29.84
N ILE A 395 -11.54 -24.52 29.36
CA ILE A 395 -12.85 -24.95 29.91
C ILE A 395 -12.91 -24.71 31.45
N PHE A 396 -12.58 -23.50 31.87
CA PHE A 396 -12.62 -23.03 33.28
C PHE A 396 -11.59 -23.70 34.21
N LYS A 397 -10.60 -24.41 33.70
CA LYS A 397 -9.57 -25.14 34.47
C LYS A 397 -8.26 -24.36 34.60
N SER A 398 -8.04 -23.30 33.81
CA SER A 398 -6.84 -22.48 33.89
C SER A 398 -6.74 -21.79 35.26
N PRO A 399 -5.54 -21.70 35.86
CA PRO A 399 -5.31 -20.92 37.07
C PRO A 399 -5.66 -19.45 36.96
N THR A 400 -5.71 -18.92 35.72
CA THR A 400 -6.08 -17.55 35.41
C THR A 400 -7.58 -17.32 35.31
N CYS A 401 -8.39 -18.40 35.27
CA CYS A 401 -9.84 -18.33 35.20
C CYS A 401 -10.43 -17.70 36.45
N THR A 402 -11.31 -16.73 36.28
CA THR A 402 -11.99 -16.05 37.36
C THR A 402 -13.48 -16.39 37.39
N PRO A 403 -14.20 -16.15 38.51
CA PRO A 403 -15.66 -16.30 38.54
C PRO A 403 -16.40 -15.49 37.50
N ASP A 404 -15.87 -14.31 37.15
CA ASP A 404 -16.43 -13.43 36.12
C ASP A 404 -16.34 -14.06 34.71
N ASP A 405 -15.28 -14.83 34.43
CA ASP A 405 -15.12 -15.56 33.15
C ASP A 405 -16.16 -16.67 33.03
N ILE A 406 -16.40 -17.41 34.13
CA ILE A 406 -17.39 -18.48 34.18
C ILE A 406 -18.79 -17.91 33.96
N GLU A 407 -19.15 -16.84 34.69
CA GLU A 407 -20.46 -16.17 34.56
C GLU A 407 -20.69 -15.67 33.14
N ALA A 408 -19.70 -14.96 32.59
CA ALA A 408 -19.76 -14.45 31.22
C ALA A 408 -19.91 -15.58 30.18
N ALA A 409 -19.14 -16.65 30.31
CA ALA A 409 -19.22 -17.78 29.38
C ALA A 409 -20.57 -18.49 29.43
N MET A 410 -21.14 -18.67 30.63
CA MET A 410 -22.45 -19.32 30.80
C MET A 410 -23.57 -18.47 30.16
N GLU A 411 -23.60 -17.16 30.42
CA GLU A 411 -24.60 -16.28 29.81
C GLU A 411 -24.44 -16.20 28.26
N LEU A 412 -23.20 -16.13 27.76
CA LEU A 412 -22.91 -16.13 26.33
C LEU A 412 -23.29 -17.46 25.68
N ALA A 413 -23.07 -18.58 26.36
CA ALA A 413 -23.45 -19.91 25.89
C ALA A 413 -24.97 -20.06 25.76
N ASP A 414 -25.74 -19.53 26.73
CA ASP A 414 -27.19 -19.49 26.66
C ASP A 414 -27.69 -18.69 25.43
N ILE A 415 -27.10 -17.52 25.19
CA ILE A 415 -27.43 -16.69 24.01
C ILE A 415 -27.05 -17.41 22.69
N ALA A 416 -25.91 -18.07 22.67
CA ALA A 416 -25.42 -18.79 21.46
C ALA A 416 -26.10 -20.17 21.27
N GLY A 417 -26.81 -20.68 22.25
CA GLY A 417 -27.44 -21.99 22.22
C GLY A 417 -26.47 -23.16 22.23
N ILE A 418 -25.37 -23.06 22.99
CA ILE A 418 -24.32 -24.10 23.07
C ILE A 418 -24.15 -24.53 24.54
N ASP A 419 -23.68 -25.77 24.72
CA ASP A 419 -23.19 -26.26 26.02
C ASP A 419 -21.67 -26.03 26.10
N PRO A 420 -21.15 -25.23 27.04
CA PRO A 420 -19.73 -24.86 27.08
C PRO A 420 -18.79 -26.03 27.21
N GLU A 421 -19.13 -27.08 27.97
CA GLU A 421 -18.25 -28.25 28.14
C GLU A 421 -18.22 -29.11 26.88
N VAL A 422 -19.39 -29.41 26.30
CA VAL A 422 -19.49 -30.22 25.10
C VAL A 422 -18.85 -29.51 23.93
N TYR A 423 -19.16 -28.23 23.76
CA TYR A 423 -18.59 -27.40 22.73
C TYR A 423 -17.06 -27.23 22.86
N GLY A 424 -16.59 -26.95 24.10
CA GLY A 424 -15.17 -26.79 24.35
C GLY A 424 -14.34 -28.03 23.99
N ARG A 425 -14.88 -29.22 24.31
CA ARG A 425 -14.23 -30.50 23.90
C ARG A 425 -14.15 -30.64 22.37
N GLN A 426 -15.20 -30.24 21.64
CA GLN A 426 -15.18 -30.27 20.17
C GLN A 426 -14.15 -29.27 19.60
N MET A 427 -14.09 -28.08 20.16
CA MET A 427 -13.18 -27.02 19.77
C MET A 427 -11.71 -27.42 19.96
N PHE A 428 -11.35 -27.91 21.14
CA PHE A 428 -9.99 -28.41 21.41
C PHE A 428 -9.65 -29.68 20.61
N GLY A 429 -10.65 -30.58 20.42
CA GLY A 429 -10.48 -31.75 19.55
C GLY A 429 -10.16 -31.37 18.09
N ALA A 430 -10.81 -30.33 17.57
CA ALA A 430 -10.49 -29.81 16.25
C ALA A 430 -9.08 -29.17 16.19
N GLY A 431 -8.66 -28.50 17.28
CA GLY A 431 -7.33 -27.90 17.38
C GLY A 431 -6.20 -28.91 17.48
N SER A 432 -6.48 -30.10 18.03
CA SER A 432 -5.43 -31.11 18.24
C SER A 432 -5.05 -31.90 17.00
N ASN A 433 -5.93 -32.11 16.03
CA ASN A 433 -5.79 -32.91 14.76
C ASN A 433 -4.48 -33.74 14.65
N LEU A 434 -4.20 -34.52 15.72
CA LEU A 434 -2.91 -35.18 15.97
C LEU A 434 -2.59 -36.25 14.93
N ASP A 435 -3.62 -36.81 14.30
CA ASP A 435 -3.46 -37.93 13.37
C ASP A 435 -2.91 -37.46 12.00
N GLU A 436 -3.16 -36.22 11.62
CA GLU A 436 -2.72 -35.64 10.33
C GLU A 436 -1.42 -34.84 10.44
N LYS A 437 -1.01 -34.41 11.65
CA LYS A 437 0.20 -33.62 11.85
C LYS A 437 1.46 -34.49 11.91
N THR A 438 2.54 -34.00 11.32
CA THR A 438 3.88 -34.55 11.47
C THR A 438 4.46 -34.25 12.85
N ASP A 439 5.46 -34.99 13.29
CA ASP A 439 6.17 -34.80 14.57
C ASP A 439 6.68 -33.35 14.68
N ARG A 440 7.24 -32.82 13.59
CA ARG A 440 7.72 -31.43 13.52
C ARG A 440 6.59 -30.39 13.69
N GLU A 441 5.43 -30.63 13.09
CA GLU A 441 4.27 -29.70 13.20
C GLU A 441 3.69 -29.71 14.61
N ILE A 442 3.65 -30.86 15.29
CA ILE A 442 3.22 -30.96 16.68
C ILE A 442 4.21 -30.24 17.58
N PHE A 443 5.52 -30.50 17.43
CA PHE A 443 6.56 -29.93 18.27
C PHE A 443 6.62 -28.40 18.21
N TYR A 444 6.49 -27.82 17.00
CA TYR A 444 6.60 -26.39 16.77
C TYR A 444 5.24 -25.64 16.80
N GLN A 445 4.16 -26.27 17.18
CA GLN A 445 2.81 -25.68 17.22
C GLN A 445 2.73 -24.49 18.19
N ASP A 446 3.22 -24.66 19.41
CA ASP A 446 3.46 -23.56 20.38
C ASP A 446 4.88 -23.72 20.93
N PHE A 447 5.84 -23.13 20.22
CA PHE A 447 7.24 -23.24 20.53
C PHE A 447 7.87 -21.89 20.82
N LYS A 448 8.55 -21.78 21.97
CA LYS A 448 9.24 -20.56 22.40
C LYS A 448 10.72 -20.86 22.64
N LYS A 449 11.56 -19.91 22.23
CA LYS A 449 13.03 -20.00 22.40
C LYS A 449 13.47 -18.93 23.40
N PHE A 450 14.25 -19.36 24.40
CA PHE A 450 14.79 -18.51 25.44
C PHE A 450 16.32 -18.59 25.44
N ALA A 451 16.99 -17.46 25.57
CA ALA A 451 18.43 -17.38 25.82
C ALA A 451 18.65 -17.05 27.31
N ILE A 452 19.29 -17.96 28.03
CA ILE A 452 19.58 -17.81 29.46
C ILE A 452 21.11 -17.91 29.61
N ASN A 453 21.79 -16.78 29.77
CA ASN A 453 23.24 -16.68 29.68
C ASN A 453 23.74 -17.26 28.34
N ASP A 454 24.62 -18.28 28.39
CA ASP A 454 25.18 -18.96 27.22
C ASP A 454 24.39 -20.20 26.79
N VAL A 455 23.20 -20.44 27.37
CA VAL A 455 22.35 -21.62 27.12
C VAL A 455 21.11 -21.22 26.35
N THR A 456 20.86 -21.88 25.25
CA THR A 456 19.64 -21.72 24.47
C THR A 456 18.63 -22.80 24.81
N VAL A 457 17.50 -22.40 25.39
CA VAL A 457 16.43 -23.31 25.82
C VAL A 457 15.25 -23.21 24.86
N GLY A 458 14.80 -24.33 24.34
CA GLY A 458 13.55 -24.45 23.59
C GLY A 458 12.44 -25.02 24.49
N VAL A 459 11.26 -24.44 24.45
CA VAL A 459 10.08 -24.92 25.14
C VAL A 459 8.94 -25.06 24.13
N GLY A 460 8.49 -26.28 23.88
CA GLY A 460 7.31 -26.58 23.10
C GLY A 460 6.16 -27.00 23.99
N GLN A 461 4.92 -26.72 23.59
CA GLN A 461 3.73 -27.11 24.32
C GLN A 461 2.63 -27.57 23.37
N VAL A 462 1.90 -28.61 23.80
CA VAL A 462 0.69 -29.08 23.12
C VAL A 462 -0.36 -29.50 24.16
N ASN A 463 -1.62 -29.20 23.87
CA ASN A 463 -2.75 -29.62 24.70
C ASN A 463 -3.33 -30.95 24.19
N ALA A 464 -3.69 -31.83 25.09
CA ALA A 464 -4.32 -33.13 24.84
C ALA A 464 -5.65 -33.22 25.59
N MET A 465 -6.60 -33.94 25.02
CA MET A 465 -7.94 -34.10 25.60
C MET A 465 -8.11 -35.34 26.45
N GLY A 466 -7.04 -36.06 26.70
CA GLY A 466 -7.05 -37.26 27.53
C GLY A 466 -5.83 -38.13 27.33
N PRO A 467 -5.75 -39.26 28.07
CA PRO A 467 -4.60 -40.14 28.06
C PRO A 467 -4.29 -40.74 26.69
N GLU A 468 -5.30 -40.96 25.85
CA GLU A 468 -5.10 -41.52 24.49
C GLU A 468 -4.33 -40.57 23.57
N ASP A 469 -4.63 -39.29 23.67
CA ASP A 469 -3.91 -38.24 22.91
C ASP A 469 -2.48 -38.08 23.41
N ILE A 470 -2.27 -38.13 24.71
CA ILE A 470 -0.93 -38.12 25.33
C ILE A 470 -0.06 -39.27 24.78
N GLU A 471 -0.62 -40.47 24.72
CA GLU A 471 0.15 -41.63 24.20
C GLU A 471 0.44 -41.50 22.68
N LYS A 472 -0.49 -40.95 21.91
CA LYS A 472 -0.25 -40.63 20.48
C LYS A 472 0.87 -39.60 20.31
N ILE A 473 0.84 -38.51 21.09
CA ILE A 473 1.86 -37.48 21.06
C ILE A 473 3.22 -38.06 21.49
N LYS A 474 3.28 -38.82 22.59
CA LYS A 474 4.52 -39.49 23.03
C LYS A 474 5.13 -40.36 21.95
N ALA A 475 4.30 -41.13 21.27
CA ALA A 475 4.80 -42.05 20.22
C ALA A 475 5.51 -41.28 19.07
N LYS A 476 5.10 -40.03 18.81
CA LYS A 476 5.71 -39.15 17.81
C LYS A 476 6.91 -38.38 18.37
N GLU A 477 6.73 -37.75 19.54
CA GLU A 477 7.67 -36.75 20.07
C GLU A 477 8.88 -37.35 20.83
N VAL A 478 8.76 -38.54 21.45
CA VAL A 478 9.89 -39.16 22.12
C VAL A 478 11.07 -39.41 21.17
N PRO A 479 10.89 -40.00 19.96
CA PRO A 479 11.99 -40.10 19.01
C PRO A 479 12.40 -38.77 18.36
N PHE A 480 11.52 -37.77 18.32
CA PHE A 480 11.77 -36.53 17.63
C PHE A 480 12.58 -35.53 18.48
N ILE A 481 12.36 -35.44 19.79
CA ILE A 481 12.97 -34.43 20.67
C ILE A 481 14.51 -34.44 20.64
N ASP A 482 15.14 -35.60 20.50
CA ASP A 482 16.59 -35.72 20.42
C ASP A 482 17.16 -35.16 19.12
N THR A 483 16.38 -35.16 18.03
CA THR A 483 16.80 -34.57 16.74
C THR A 483 16.83 -33.06 16.81
N VAL A 484 15.94 -32.45 17.60
CA VAL A 484 15.85 -31.00 17.77
C VAL A 484 17.01 -30.43 18.55
N THR A 485 17.50 -31.13 19.59
CA THR A 485 18.70 -30.76 20.34
C THR A 485 19.99 -30.90 19.55
N GLY A 486 20.11 -31.88 18.65
CA GLY A 486 21.32 -32.12 17.86
C GLY A 486 21.52 -31.14 16.72
N ASP A 487 20.48 -30.92 15.91
CA ASP A 487 20.55 -30.18 14.65
C ASP A 487 20.00 -28.74 14.76
N GLY A 488 19.24 -28.44 15.81
CA GLY A 488 18.44 -27.18 15.92
C GLY A 488 19.12 -26.00 16.59
N GLY A 489 20.37 -26.12 17.06
CA GLY A 489 21.07 -25.06 17.79
C GLY A 489 20.42 -24.72 19.13
N LEU A 490 19.81 -25.71 19.77
CA LEU A 490 19.24 -25.66 21.12
C LEU A 490 20.10 -26.52 22.05
N ASP A 491 20.47 -25.95 23.20
CA ASP A 491 21.27 -26.68 24.21
C ASP A 491 20.40 -27.58 25.07
N VAL A 492 19.19 -27.12 25.34
CA VAL A 492 18.19 -27.82 26.15
C VAL A 492 16.81 -27.64 25.56
N VAL A 493 16.01 -28.68 25.58
CA VAL A 493 14.63 -28.67 25.07
C VAL A 493 13.70 -29.31 26.10
N TYR A 494 12.57 -28.65 26.33
CA TYR A 494 11.43 -29.19 27.07
C TYR A 494 10.21 -29.18 26.18
N PHE A 495 9.47 -30.29 26.17
CA PHE A 495 8.22 -30.39 25.44
C PHE A 495 7.12 -30.84 26.40
N LEU A 496 6.12 -29.97 26.59
CA LEU A 496 5.03 -30.14 27.52
C LEU A 496 3.78 -30.66 26.78
N MET A 497 3.26 -31.77 27.24
CA MET A 497 1.98 -32.35 26.78
C MET A 497 0.99 -32.23 27.95
N THR A 498 0.08 -31.27 27.86
CA THR A 498 -0.89 -30.99 28.94
C THR A 498 -2.19 -31.70 28.66
N ASP A 499 -2.52 -32.69 29.51
CA ASP A 499 -3.84 -33.32 29.50
C ASP A 499 -4.83 -32.43 30.28
N ILE A 500 -5.68 -31.75 29.52
CA ILE A 500 -6.69 -30.84 30.05
C ILE A 500 -7.74 -31.60 30.91
N SER A 501 -7.96 -32.88 30.62
CA SER A 501 -8.97 -33.68 31.37
C SER A 501 -8.54 -34.04 32.79
N THR A 502 -7.25 -34.24 33.01
CA THR A 502 -6.66 -34.68 34.29
C THR A 502 -5.82 -33.59 34.96
N GLU A 503 -5.66 -32.42 34.34
CA GLU A 503 -4.82 -31.31 34.85
C GLU A 503 -3.37 -31.75 35.12
N CYS A 504 -2.85 -32.61 34.25
CA CYS A 504 -1.51 -33.13 34.35
C CYS A 504 -0.70 -32.75 33.11
N SER A 505 0.52 -32.25 33.32
CA SER A 505 1.46 -32.02 32.23
C SER A 505 2.54 -33.11 32.21
N TYR A 506 2.69 -33.76 31.04
CA TYR A 506 3.73 -34.74 30.79
C TYR A 506 4.88 -34.04 30.05
N VAL A 507 6.07 -34.03 30.64
CA VAL A 507 7.21 -33.30 30.10
C VAL A 507 8.25 -34.23 29.55
N LEU A 508 8.54 -34.11 28.27
CA LEU A 508 9.74 -34.66 27.64
C LEU A 508 10.88 -33.63 27.75
N CYS A 509 12.09 -34.09 27.94
CA CYS A 509 13.26 -33.23 27.91
C CYS A 509 14.45 -33.89 27.23
N SER A 510 15.25 -33.09 26.54
CA SER A 510 16.50 -33.51 25.91
C SER A 510 17.54 -32.39 26.02
N GLY A 511 18.81 -32.76 26.01
CA GLY A 511 19.93 -31.85 26.10
C GLY A 511 20.70 -31.91 27.42
N LYS A 512 21.76 -31.10 27.50
CA LYS A 512 22.72 -31.16 28.61
C LYS A 512 22.08 -30.77 29.95
N ASN A 513 22.10 -31.74 30.92
CA ASN A 513 21.53 -31.56 32.26
C ASN A 513 19.99 -31.35 32.30
N ALA A 514 19.26 -31.56 31.22
CA ALA A 514 17.81 -31.35 31.17
C ALA A 514 17.08 -32.17 32.26
N ASP A 515 17.39 -33.46 32.39
CA ASP A 515 16.81 -34.32 33.42
C ASP A 515 17.13 -33.86 34.85
N THR A 516 18.38 -33.43 35.10
CA THR A 516 18.79 -32.94 36.41
C THR A 516 18.03 -31.64 36.79
N ILE A 517 17.86 -30.75 35.82
CA ILE A 517 17.12 -29.49 36.03
C ILE A 517 15.66 -29.77 36.36
N MET A 518 15.01 -30.69 35.62
CA MET A 518 13.61 -31.06 35.85
C MET A 518 13.42 -31.66 37.25
N SER A 519 14.23 -32.64 37.61
CA SER A 519 14.13 -33.30 38.93
C SER A 519 14.38 -32.33 40.08
N GLN A 520 15.36 -31.43 39.96
CA GLN A 520 15.67 -30.44 41.02
C GLN A 520 14.67 -29.32 41.10
N ALA A 521 14.16 -28.81 39.97
CA ALA A 521 13.24 -27.68 39.96
C ALA A 521 11.84 -28.06 40.44
N PHE A 522 11.36 -29.25 40.11
CA PHE A 522 9.98 -29.67 40.39
C PHE A 522 9.89 -30.81 41.43
N GLY A 523 10.99 -31.37 41.86
CA GLY A 523 10.99 -32.44 42.88
C GLY A 523 10.34 -33.76 42.39
N VAL A 524 10.39 -34.03 41.09
CA VAL A 524 9.75 -35.17 40.45
C VAL A 524 10.75 -36.09 39.82
N ASP A 525 10.46 -37.37 39.81
CA ASP A 525 11.28 -38.38 39.14
C ASP A 525 10.68 -38.73 37.77
N LYS A 526 11.58 -39.07 36.81
CA LYS A 526 11.21 -39.51 35.47
C LYS A 526 10.46 -40.83 35.52
N GLN A 527 9.31 -40.89 34.92
CA GLN A 527 8.50 -42.08 34.75
C GLN A 527 8.51 -42.49 33.28
N GLN A 528 9.19 -43.61 32.98
CA GLN A 528 9.50 -44.02 31.60
C GLN A 528 10.27 -42.88 30.88
N ASP A 529 9.64 -42.23 29.90
CA ASP A 529 10.25 -41.17 29.09
C ASP A 529 9.86 -39.76 29.51
N THR A 530 8.92 -39.59 30.46
CA THR A 530 8.34 -38.32 30.82
C THR A 530 8.43 -37.99 32.31
N TYR A 531 8.42 -36.73 32.65
CA TYR A 531 8.12 -36.19 33.98
C TYR A 531 6.63 -35.85 34.08
N ILE A 532 5.96 -36.15 35.18
CA ILE A 532 4.56 -35.87 35.38
C ILE A 532 4.45 -34.74 36.39
N LEU A 533 3.92 -33.60 35.97
CA LEU A 533 3.63 -32.46 36.80
C LEU A 533 2.11 -32.36 37.01
N LYS A 534 1.67 -32.26 38.25
CA LYS A 534 0.24 -32.14 38.62
C LYS A 534 -0.06 -30.71 38.97
N ASN A 535 -1.21 -30.22 38.54
CA ASN A 535 -1.69 -28.85 38.80
C ASN A 535 -0.70 -27.77 38.27
N VAL A 536 -0.11 -27.98 37.12
CA VAL A 536 0.81 -27.04 36.46
C VAL A 536 0.34 -26.78 35.04
#